data_88cb8869cc88c811cabec61cf5ab3216
#
_entry.id   88cb8869cc88c811cabec61cf5ab3216
#
_cell.length_a   1.000
_cell.length_b   1.000
_cell.length_c   1.000
_cell.angle_alpha   90.00
_cell.angle_beta   90.00
_cell.angle_gamma   90.00
#
_symmetry.space_group_name_H-M   'P 1'
#
loop_
_entity.id
_entity.type
_entity.pdbx_description
1 polymer ?
#
loop_
_entity_poly.entity_id
_entity_poly.type
_entity_poly.pdbx_seq_one_letter_code
_entity_poly.pdbx_strand_id
1 'polypeptide(L)'
;IPVIQGSALKALEGDAAWEEKIDELMQAVDDYIPTPARETEKPFLMPVEDIFTIQGRGTVATGRIERGVINVNEPVEIVGIKDTKNTVVTGVEMFKKLLDSGMAGDNVGLLLRGVERKEIERGQVIAKPGSITPHTKFKAEAYVLTKEEGGRHTPFFTGYRPQFYFRTTDVTGVANLPAGVEMVMPGDNIQMEITLIAPIAMEKGLRFAIREGGRTVGAGTVSDIVE
;
A
#
# COMPACT_ATOMS: atom_id res chain seq x y z
N ILE A 1 6.28 -4.90 26.98
CA ILE A 1 5.72 -3.59 26.52
C ILE A 1 5.48 -2.76 27.75
N PRO A 2 6.02 -1.52 27.86
CA PRO A 2 5.68 -0.60 28.94
C PRO A 2 4.18 -0.32 28.96
N VAL A 3 3.59 -0.24 30.16
CA VAL A 3 2.19 0.11 30.37
C VAL A 3 2.16 1.33 31.28
N ILE A 4 1.75 2.48 30.74
CA ILE A 4 1.69 3.73 31.48
C ILE A 4 0.23 4.11 31.69
N GLN A 5 -0.16 4.33 32.94
CA GLN A 5 -1.51 4.76 33.29
C GLN A 5 -1.55 6.29 33.34
N GLY A 6 -2.53 6.87 32.67
CA GLY A 6 -2.67 8.33 32.59
C GLY A 6 -4.10 8.80 32.33
N SER A 7 -4.33 10.08 32.51
CA SER A 7 -5.56 10.76 32.13
C SER A 7 -5.23 11.97 31.26
N ALA A 8 -5.41 11.82 29.95
CA ALA A 8 -5.17 12.91 29.00
C ALA A 8 -6.07 14.13 29.28
N LEU A 9 -7.32 13.94 29.73
CA LEU A 9 -8.22 15.04 30.06
C LEU A 9 -7.67 15.88 31.23
N LYS A 10 -7.26 15.24 32.32
CA LYS A 10 -6.71 15.95 33.48
C LYS A 10 -5.39 16.65 33.18
N ALA A 11 -4.52 16.02 32.37
CA ALA A 11 -3.32 16.68 31.89
C ALA A 11 -3.65 17.93 31.07
N LEU A 12 -4.64 17.85 30.18
CA LEU A 12 -5.11 19.01 29.39
C LEU A 12 -5.72 20.12 30.26
N GLU A 13 -6.31 19.76 31.42
CA GLU A 13 -6.84 20.70 32.42
C GLU A 13 -5.74 21.30 33.32
N GLY A 14 -4.46 20.92 33.15
CA GLY A 14 -3.32 21.45 33.88
C GLY A 14 -3.02 20.77 35.21
N ASP A 15 -3.50 19.54 35.43
CA ASP A 15 -3.15 18.74 36.60
C ASP A 15 -1.72 18.17 36.42
N ALA A 16 -0.74 18.73 37.16
CA ALA A 16 0.67 18.41 37.04
C ALA A 16 1.02 16.93 37.21
N ALA A 17 0.29 16.21 38.06
CA ALA A 17 0.51 14.79 38.26
C ALA A 17 0.17 13.96 37.01
N TRP A 18 -0.78 14.41 36.21
CA TRP A 18 -1.16 13.77 34.96
C TRP A 18 -0.37 14.27 33.75
N GLU A 19 0.15 15.52 33.80
CA GLU A 19 1.13 16.01 32.81
C GLU A 19 2.41 15.18 32.89
N GLU A 20 2.94 14.90 34.10
CA GLU A 20 4.10 14.02 34.29
C GLU A 20 3.90 12.61 33.68
N LYS A 21 2.65 12.08 33.72
CA LYS A 21 2.33 10.79 33.08
C LYS A 21 2.33 10.83 31.56
N ILE A 22 2.04 11.99 30.96
CA ILE A 22 2.18 12.18 29.51
C ILE A 22 3.66 12.23 29.14
N ASP A 23 4.49 12.92 29.92
CA ASP A 23 5.94 12.94 29.69
C ASP A 23 6.58 11.54 29.84
N GLU A 24 6.15 10.76 30.85
CA GLU A 24 6.57 9.37 31.02
C GLU A 24 6.18 8.51 29.82
N LEU A 25 4.99 8.71 29.27
CA LEU A 25 4.55 8.02 28.03
C LEU A 25 5.44 8.39 26.84
N MET A 26 5.73 9.66 26.65
CA MET A 26 6.59 10.12 25.53
C MET A 26 8.01 9.57 25.68
N GLN A 27 8.55 9.59 26.89
CA GLN A 27 9.87 8.98 27.15
C GLN A 27 9.89 7.47 26.87
N ALA A 28 8.84 6.76 27.26
CA ALA A 28 8.72 5.33 26.97
C ALA A 28 8.59 5.04 25.46
N VAL A 29 7.94 5.91 24.70
CA VAL A 29 7.90 5.82 23.23
C VAL A 29 9.30 5.95 22.64
N ASP A 30 10.07 6.95 23.08
CA ASP A 30 11.42 7.20 22.57
C ASP A 30 12.39 6.07 22.91
N ASP A 31 12.29 5.51 24.12
CA ASP A 31 13.18 4.45 24.60
C ASP A 31 12.83 3.06 24.07
N TYR A 32 11.54 2.78 23.90
CA TYR A 32 11.07 1.42 23.59
C TYR A 32 10.83 1.17 22.09
N ILE A 33 10.42 2.19 21.31
CA ILE A 33 10.12 2.01 19.91
C ILE A 33 11.37 2.32 19.06
N PRO A 34 11.98 1.30 18.42
CA PRO A 34 13.15 1.53 17.59
C PRO A 34 12.78 2.36 16.35
N THR A 35 13.66 3.26 15.95
CA THR A 35 13.51 3.98 14.67
C THR A 35 13.48 2.95 13.52
N PRO A 36 12.43 2.91 12.70
CA PRO A 36 12.33 1.93 11.62
C PRO A 36 13.42 2.16 10.56
N ALA A 37 14.01 1.06 10.09
CA ALA A 37 14.93 1.12 8.95
C ALA A 37 14.14 1.52 7.70
N ARG A 38 14.62 2.54 7.00
CA ARG A 38 14.02 3.01 5.75
C ARG A 38 14.76 2.41 4.56
N GLU A 39 14.05 1.83 3.61
CA GLU A 39 14.63 1.20 2.41
C GLU A 39 15.00 2.25 1.34
N THR A 40 15.91 3.15 1.64
CA THR A 40 16.32 4.25 0.76
C THR A 40 17.16 3.81 -0.43
N GLU A 41 17.87 2.69 -0.33
CA GLU A 41 18.76 2.18 -1.38
C GLU A 41 18.04 1.46 -2.53
N LYS A 42 16.76 1.10 -2.32
CA LYS A 42 15.94 0.47 -3.36
C LYS A 42 15.47 1.50 -4.39
N PRO A 43 15.12 1.07 -5.62
CA PRO A 43 14.48 1.95 -6.60
C PRO A 43 13.21 2.59 -6.03
N PHE A 44 13.04 3.90 -6.26
CA PHE A 44 11.89 4.66 -5.79
C PHE A 44 10.56 4.02 -6.20
N LEU A 45 9.63 3.97 -5.26
CA LEU A 45 8.23 3.57 -5.49
C LEU A 45 7.31 4.24 -4.48
N MET A 46 6.24 4.86 -5.00
CA MET A 46 5.16 5.48 -4.21
C MET A 46 3.80 5.05 -4.77
N PRO A 47 2.98 4.32 -4.02
CA PRO A 47 1.57 4.08 -4.37
C PRO A 47 0.78 5.38 -4.36
N VAL A 48 -0.07 5.57 -5.36
CA VAL A 48 -0.96 6.75 -5.45
C VAL A 48 -2.17 6.54 -4.54
N GLU A 49 -2.34 7.43 -3.57
CA GLU A 49 -3.47 7.42 -2.63
C GLU A 49 -4.56 8.40 -3.05
N ASP A 50 -4.17 9.62 -3.44
CA ASP A 50 -5.11 10.63 -3.91
C ASP A 50 -4.47 11.52 -4.97
N ILE A 51 -5.31 12.26 -5.74
CA ILE A 51 -4.89 13.09 -6.84
C ILE A 51 -5.60 14.44 -6.77
N PHE A 52 -4.82 15.50 -6.79
CA PHE A 52 -5.30 16.88 -6.79
C PHE A 52 -4.84 17.63 -8.02
N THR A 53 -5.65 18.58 -8.47
CA THR A 53 -5.23 19.55 -9.49
C THR A 53 -5.05 20.90 -8.82
N ILE A 54 -3.85 21.47 -8.96
CA ILE A 54 -3.55 22.84 -8.50
C ILE A 54 -3.58 23.75 -9.72
N GLN A 55 -4.48 24.73 -9.70
CA GLN A 55 -4.61 25.69 -10.78
C GLN A 55 -3.28 26.41 -11.05
N GLY A 56 -2.82 26.38 -12.31
CA GLY A 56 -1.56 27.00 -12.73
C GLY A 56 -0.30 26.21 -12.39
N ARG A 57 -0.39 25.10 -11.62
CA ARG A 57 0.77 24.26 -11.26
C ARG A 57 0.71 22.85 -11.85
N GLY A 58 -0.49 22.27 -12.01
CA GLY A 58 -0.67 20.94 -12.59
C GLY A 58 -1.26 19.90 -11.64
N THR A 59 -1.02 18.62 -11.94
CA THR A 59 -1.52 17.48 -11.18
C THR A 59 -0.53 17.10 -10.10
N VAL A 60 -1.04 16.94 -8.88
CA VAL A 60 -0.31 16.43 -7.71
C VAL A 60 -0.86 15.07 -7.35
N ALA A 61 0.00 14.08 -7.27
CA ALA A 61 -0.32 12.76 -6.72
C ALA A 61 0.25 12.67 -5.31
N THR A 62 -0.58 12.23 -4.36
CA THR A 62 -0.15 12.03 -2.98
C THR A 62 -0.04 10.56 -2.64
N GLY A 63 0.84 10.24 -1.73
CA GLY A 63 1.04 8.90 -1.23
C GLY A 63 2.20 8.82 -0.25
N ARG A 64 2.32 7.66 0.37
CA ARG A 64 3.50 7.33 1.18
C ARG A 64 4.54 6.68 0.31
N ILE A 65 5.77 7.20 0.35
CA ILE A 65 6.90 6.55 -0.34
C ILE A 65 7.15 5.19 0.33
N GLU A 66 6.97 4.11 -0.44
CA GLU A 66 7.15 2.73 0.03
C GLU A 66 8.63 2.39 0.17
N ARG A 67 9.44 2.82 -0.82
CA ARG A 67 10.89 2.60 -0.88
C ARG A 67 11.61 3.62 -1.75
N GLY A 68 12.91 3.73 -1.59
CA GLY A 68 13.78 4.60 -2.36
C GLY A 68 13.74 6.06 -1.95
N VAL A 69 14.30 6.87 -2.80
CA VAL A 69 14.37 8.34 -2.69
C VAL A 69 13.92 8.93 -4.02
N ILE A 70 13.22 10.05 -3.98
CA ILE A 70 12.82 10.84 -5.15
C ILE A 70 13.33 12.28 -4.99
N ASN A 71 13.93 12.81 -6.04
CA ASN A 71 14.38 14.20 -6.08
C ASN A 71 13.55 15.01 -7.06
N VAL A 72 13.51 16.33 -6.85
CA VAL A 72 12.91 17.25 -7.83
C VAL A 72 13.68 17.15 -9.15
N ASN A 73 12.95 17.20 -10.28
CA ASN A 73 13.42 17.00 -11.66
C ASN A 73 13.83 15.56 -12.01
N GLU A 74 13.54 14.59 -11.18
CA GLU A 74 13.80 13.19 -11.47
C GLU A 74 12.70 12.60 -12.38
N PRO A 75 13.08 11.78 -13.41
CA PRO A 75 12.11 11.09 -14.27
C PRO A 75 11.49 9.92 -13.51
N VAL A 76 10.18 9.72 -13.73
CA VAL A 76 9.38 8.64 -13.13
C VAL A 76 8.40 8.06 -14.13
N GLU A 77 7.89 6.86 -13.84
CA GLU A 77 6.80 6.21 -14.55
C GLU A 77 5.58 6.07 -13.65
N ILE A 78 4.39 6.27 -14.24
CA ILE A 78 3.10 5.94 -13.62
C ILE A 78 2.71 4.56 -14.16
N VAL A 79 2.61 3.56 -13.29
CA VAL A 79 2.47 2.15 -13.67
C VAL A 79 1.23 1.51 -13.04
N GLY A 80 0.55 0.67 -13.80
CA GLY A 80 -0.63 -0.11 -13.37
C GLY A 80 -1.94 0.49 -13.85
N ILE A 81 -2.98 -0.34 -13.91
CA ILE A 81 -4.37 -0.04 -14.30
C ILE A 81 -4.48 0.48 -15.74
N LYS A 82 -3.74 1.49 -16.11
CA LYS A 82 -3.66 2.12 -17.45
C LYS A 82 -2.30 1.89 -18.09
N ASP A 83 -2.17 2.30 -19.33
CA ASP A 83 -0.88 2.29 -20.01
C ASP A 83 0.17 3.08 -19.22
N THR A 84 1.37 2.54 -19.16
CA THR A 84 2.49 3.17 -18.46
C THR A 84 2.82 4.52 -19.08
N LYS A 85 2.90 5.55 -18.24
CA LYS A 85 3.18 6.92 -18.67
C LYS A 85 4.45 7.45 -18.03
N ASN A 86 5.38 7.94 -18.85
CA ASN A 86 6.58 8.64 -18.38
C ASN A 86 6.27 10.09 -18.02
N THR A 87 6.85 10.59 -16.96
CA THR A 87 6.77 11.99 -16.53
C THR A 87 8.00 12.38 -15.71
N VAL A 88 8.00 13.62 -15.20
CA VAL A 88 9.05 14.15 -14.33
C VAL A 88 8.41 14.77 -13.09
N VAL A 89 8.98 14.50 -11.93
CA VAL A 89 8.58 15.15 -10.68
C VAL A 89 9.14 16.57 -10.67
N THR A 90 8.28 17.58 -10.69
CA THR A 90 8.67 19.00 -10.69
C THR A 90 8.60 19.65 -9.32
N GLY A 91 8.11 18.94 -8.32
CA GLY A 91 8.06 19.40 -6.94
C GLY A 91 7.70 18.27 -5.99
N VAL A 92 8.28 18.32 -4.81
CA VAL A 92 7.97 17.43 -3.68
C VAL A 92 7.45 18.32 -2.55
N GLU A 93 6.30 18.00 -1.98
CA GLU A 93 5.68 18.77 -0.92
C GLU A 93 5.29 17.86 0.25
N MET A 94 5.61 18.26 1.48
CA MET A 94 5.21 17.59 2.71
C MET A 94 4.82 18.63 3.75
N PHE A 95 3.62 18.49 4.36
CA PHE A 95 3.08 19.44 5.34
C PHE A 95 3.09 20.91 4.86
N LYS A 96 2.71 21.15 3.60
CA LYS A 96 2.72 22.48 2.94
C LYS A 96 4.11 23.12 2.82
N LYS A 97 5.18 22.34 2.94
CA LYS A 97 6.57 22.76 2.70
C LYS A 97 7.10 22.09 1.45
N LEU A 98 7.75 22.89 0.60
CA LEU A 98 8.48 22.38 -0.55
C LEU A 98 9.80 21.76 -0.07
N LEU A 99 10.12 20.60 -0.61
CA LEU A 99 11.34 19.84 -0.32
C LEU A 99 12.11 19.61 -1.61
N ASP A 100 13.42 19.44 -1.53
CA ASP A 100 14.27 19.04 -2.66
C ASP A 100 14.13 17.55 -2.95
N SER A 101 13.80 16.73 -1.94
CA SER A 101 13.65 15.29 -2.06
C SER A 101 12.66 14.73 -1.04
N GLY A 102 12.19 13.50 -1.29
CA GLY A 102 11.43 12.67 -0.35
C GLY A 102 12.02 11.26 -0.30
N MET A 103 11.87 10.57 0.82
CA MET A 103 12.45 9.24 1.02
C MET A 103 11.44 8.24 1.60
N ALA A 104 11.77 6.95 1.54
CA ALA A 104 10.97 5.87 2.09
C ALA A 104 10.40 6.21 3.48
N GLY A 105 9.09 6.06 3.63
CA GLY A 105 8.33 6.39 4.85
C GLY A 105 7.69 7.77 4.88
N ASP A 106 8.11 8.70 4.00
CA ASP A 106 7.52 10.04 3.94
C ASP A 106 6.17 10.02 3.23
N ASN A 107 5.19 10.77 3.75
CA ASN A 107 3.95 11.07 3.05
C ASN A 107 4.12 12.38 2.28
N VAL A 108 4.08 12.29 0.97
CA VAL A 108 4.39 13.44 0.10
C VAL A 108 3.33 13.66 -0.97
N GLY A 109 3.27 14.88 -1.48
CA GLY A 109 2.63 15.23 -2.74
C GLY A 109 3.70 15.43 -3.82
N LEU A 110 3.59 14.73 -4.93
CA LEU A 110 4.47 14.85 -6.09
C LEU A 110 3.78 15.64 -7.18
N LEU A 111 4.35 16.77 -7.55
CA LEU A 111 3.89 17.56 -8.71
C LEU A 111 4.44 16.95 -9.99
N LEU A 112 3.56 16.55 -10.90
CA LEU A 112 3.90 15.80 -12.12
C LEU A 112 3.77 16.68 -13.36
N ARG A 113 4.81 16.66 -14.21
CA ARG A 113 4.85 17.44 -15.45
C ARG A 113 3.97 16.83 -16.52
N GLY A 114 3.04 17.62 -17.10
CA GLY A 114 2.26 17.21 -18.27
C GLY A 114 1.36 16.00 -18.03
N VAL A 115 0.92 15.78 -16.80
CA VAL A 115 -0.04 14.73 -16.44
C VAL A 115 -1.38 15.39 -16.14
N GLU A 116 -2.42 15.01 -16.88
CA GLU A 116 -3.78 15.42 -16.55
C GLU A 116 -4.38 14.52 -15.47
N ARG A 117 -5.32 15.06 -14.67
CA ARG A 117 -5.97 14.29 -13.59
C ARG A 117 -6.61 12.97 -14.06
N LYS A 118 -7.15 12.94 -15.30
CA LYS A 118 -7.76 11.72 -15.88
C LYS A 118 -6.77 10.64 -16.29
N GLU A 119 -5.48 10.96 -16.38
CA GLU A 119 -4.42 10.05 -16.82
C GLU A 119 -3.78 9.29 -15.67
N ILE A 120 -4.04 9.70 -14.43
CA ILE A 120 -3.56 9.05 -13.21
C ILE A 120 -4.74 8.78 -12.28
N GLU A 121 -4.70 7.66 -11.58
CA GLU A 121 -5.73 7.29 -10.62
C GLU A 121 -5.16 6.56 -9.41
N ARG A 122 -5.94 6.54 -8.33
CA ARG A 122 -5.61 5.77 -7.13
C ARG A 122 -5.39 4.30 -7.48
N GLY A 123 -4.35 3.71 -6.90
CA GLY A 123 -3.99 2.31 -7.14
C GLY A 123 -2.86 2.10 -8.13
N GLN A 124 -2.57 3.09 -8.98
CA GLN A 124 -1.32 3.12 -9.72
C GLN A 124 -0.14 3.38 -8.78
N VAL A 125 1.06 3.13 -9.25
CA VAL A 125 2.29 3.52 -8.54
C VAL A 125 3.09 4.51 -9.38
N ILE A 126 3.79 5.41 -8.71
CA ILE A 126 4.83 6.24 -9.31
C ILE A 126 6.16 5.59 -8.92
N ALA A 127 6.96 5.24 -9.92
CA ALA A 127 8.17 4.47 -9.70
C ALA A 127 9.35 4.97 -10.55
N LYS A 128 10.55 4.58 -10.16
CA LYS A 128 11.74 4.77 -11.01
C LYS A 128 11.53 4.04 -12.34
N PRO A 129 11.84 4.66 -13.50
CA PRO A 129 11.61 4.06 -14.80
C PRO A 129 12.20 2.63 -14.92
N GLY A 130 11.37 1.69 -15.40
CA GLY A 130 11.75 0.29 -15.60
C GLY A 130 11.95 -0.52 -14.32
N SER A 131 11.62 -0.01 -13.14
CA SER A 131 11.84 -0.72 -11.86
C SER A 131 10.69 -1.62 -11.45
N ILE A 132 9.52 -1.48 -12.04
CA ILE A 132 8.34 -2.31 -11.80
C ILE A 132 7.48 -2.35 -13.06
N THR A 133 6.78 -3.46 -13.29
CA THR A 133 5.90 -3.67 -14.43
C THR A 133 4.48 -4.02 -13.99
N PRO A 134 3.45 -3.69 -14.82
CA PRO A 134 2.08 -4.09 -14.54
C PRO A 134 1.84 -5.53 -14.99
N HIS A 135 1.07 -6.30 -14.20
CA HIS A 135 0.76 -7.70 -14.46
C HIS A 135 -0.70 -8.00 -14.16
N THR A 136 -1.26 -8.95 -14.91
CA THR A 136 -2.62 -9.44 -14.72
C THR A 136 -2.68 -10.85 -14.16
N LYS A 137 -1.61 -11.64 -14.32
CA LYS A 137 -1.59 -13.06 -13.96
C LYS A 137 -0.41 -13.42 -13.08
N PHE A 138 -0.68 -14.02 -11.93
CA PHE A 138 0.35 -14.37 -10.95
C PHE A 138 -0.03 -15.62 -10.15
N LYS A 139 0.97 -16.23 -9.52
CA LYS A 139 0.80 -17.26 -8.50
C LYS A 139 0.93 -16.64 -7.13
N ALA A 140 0.17 -17.16 -6.18
CA ALA A 140 0.16 -16.66 -4.81
C ALA A 140 0.06 -17.79 -3.80
N GLU A 141 0.63 -17.54 -2.62
CA GLU A 141 0.34 -18.27 -1.40
C GLU A 141 -0.63 -17.45 -0.57
N ALA A 142 -1.75 -18.02 -0.18
CA ALA A 142 -2.77 -17.32 0.57
C ALA A 142 -3.30 -18.15 1.75
N TYR A 143 -3.58 -17.46 2.84
CA TYR A 143 -4.30 -17.96 3.98
C TYR A 143 -5.75 -17.48 3.96
N VAL A 144 -6.68 -18.40 4.12
CA VAL A 144 -8.11 -18.12 4.17
C VAL A 144 -8.55 -18.00 5.62
N LEU A 145 -9.03 -16.81 6.02
CA LEU A 145 -9.43 -16.55 7.40
C LEU A 145 -10.61 -17.44 7.82
N THR A 146 -10.54 -17.96 9.04
CA THR A 146 -11.63 -18.68 9.67
C THR A 146 -12.80 -17.77 10.05
N LYS A 147 -13.94 -18.35 10.41
CA LYS A 147 -15.10 -17.59 10.91
C LYS A 147 -14.77 -16.81 12.18
N GLU A 148 -14.00 -17.42 13.08
CA GLU A 148 -13.58 -16.83 14.35
C GLU A 148 -12.66 -15.61 14.14
N GLU A 149 -11.89 -15.61 13.05
CA GLU A 149 -11.04 -14.48 12.60
C GLU A 149 -11.82 -13.42 11.80
N GLY A 150 -13.13 -13.57 11.68
CA GLY A 150 -14.00 -12.67 10.92
C GLY A 150 -14.07 -12.97 9.43
N GLY A 151 -13.51 -14.09 8.99
CA GLY A 151 -13.47 -14.54 7.60
C GLY A 151 -14.72 -15.29 7.15
N ARG A 152 -14.51 -16.28 6.27
CA ARG A 152 -15.57 -17.11 5.68
C ARG A 152 -16.00 -18.22 6.64
N HIS A 153 -17.20 -18.74 6.41
CA HIS A 153 -17.72 -19.94 7.05
C HIS A 153 -18.06 -21.06 6.05
N THR A 154 -17.86 -20.79 4.75
CA THR A 154 -18.10 -21.75 3.66
C THR A 154 -16.85 -21.87 2.80
N PRO A 155 -16.61 -23.05 2.18
CA PRO A 155 -15.50 -23.21 1.24
C PRO A 155 -15.72 -22.38 -0.03
N PHE A 156 -14.65 -22.22 -0.81
CA PHE A 156 -14.74 -21.76 -2.18
C PHE A 156 -14.08 -22.76 -3.14
N PHE A 157 -14.42 -22.65 -4.42
CA PHE A 157 -14.02 -23.54 -5.49
C PHE A 157 -13.20 -22.80 -6.54
N THR A 158 -12.64 -23.53 -7.49
CA THR A 158 -11.98 -22.91 -8.66
C THR A 158 -12.96 -21.98 -9.39
N GLY A 159 -12.45 -20.85 -9.90
CA GLY A 159 -13.30 -19.80 -10.46
C GLY A 159 -13.84 -18.81 -9.43
N TYR A 160 -13.45 -18.92 -8.16
CA TYR A 160 -13.80 -17.95 -7.12
C TYR A 160 -13.36 -16.54 -7.51
N ARG A 161 -14.25 -15.54 -7.35
CA ARG A 161 -14.08 -14.22 -7.91
C ARG A 161 -14.25 -13.10 -6.86
N PRO A 162 -13.29 -12.96 -5.94
CA PRO A 162 -13.28 -11.90 -4.93
C PRO A 162 -12.61 -10.61 -5.46
N GLN A 163 -12.49 -9.63 -4.55
CA GLN A 163 -11.64 -8.47 -4.72
C GLN A 163 -10.27 -8.73 -4.09
N PHE A 164 -9.20 -8.44 -4.83
CA PHE A 164 -7.81 -8.49 -4.39
C PHE A 164 -7.33 -7.08 -4.13
N TYR A 165 -6.96 -6.79 -2.88
CA TYR A 165 -6.50 -5.48 -2.44
C TYR A 165 -4.99 -5.41 -2.46
N PHE A 166 -4.45 -4.60 -3.37
CA PHE A 166 -3.02 -4.32 -3.49
C PHE A 166 -2.76 -2.86 -3.12
N ARG A 167 -1.85 -2.60 -2.18
CA ARG A 167 -1.48 -1.24 -1.78
C ARG A 167 -2.72 -0.36 -1.52
N THR A 168 -3.08 0.50 -2.47
CA THR A 168 -4.14 1.52 -2.32
C THR A 168 -5.41 1.23 -3.12
N THR A 169 -5.49 0.10 -3.84
CA THR A 169 -6.64 -0.25 -4.69
C THR A 169 -7.06 -1.70 -4.55
N ASP A 170 -8.26 -1.97 -4.99
CA ASP A 170 -8.81 -3.31 -5.17
C ASP A 170 -9.07 -3.60 -6.65
N VAL A 171 -8.86 -4.85 -7.04
CA VAL A 171 -9.15 -5.36 -8.37
C VAL A 171 -9.83 -6.70 -8.26
N THR A 172 -10.92 -6.87 -9.00
CA THR A 172 -11.57 -8.17 -9.14
C THR A 172 -10.66 -9.14 -9.89
N GLY A 173 -10.55 -10.35 -9.40
CA GLY A 173 -9.78 -11.40 -10.06
C GLY A 173 -10.42 -12.77 -9.90
N VAL A 174 -10.01 -13.71 -10.71
CA VAL A 174 -10.42 -15.11 -10.65
C VAL A 174 -9.29 -15.93 -10.01
N ALA A 175 -9.61 -16.67 -8.96
CA ALA A 175 -8.72 -17.61 -8.32
C ALA A 175 -8.93 -19.03 -8.89
N ASN A 176 -7.88 -19.61 -9.46
CA ASN A 176 -7.86 -20.98 -9.96
C ASN A 176 -7.05 -21.84 -9.01
N LEU A 177 -7.66 -22.92 -8.55
CA LEU A 177 -7.03 -23.87 -7.65
C LEU A 177 -6.11 -24.83 -8.43
N PRO A 178 -5.06 -25.35 -7.80
CA PRO A 178 -4.17 -26.32 -8.45
C PRO A 178 -4.91 -27.63 -8.74
N ALA A 179 -4.39 -28.39 -9.70
CA ALA A 179 -4.95 -29.69 -10.08
C ALA A 179 -5.05 -30.62 -8.86
N GLY A 180 -6.20 -31.27 -8.70
CA GLY A 180 -6.47 -32.19 -7.58
C GLY A 180 -7.02 -31.51 -6.32
N VAL A 181 -7.12 -30.19 -6.28
CA VAL A 181 -7.79 -29.45 -5.20
C VAL A 181 -9.17 -29.04 -5.67
N GLU A 182 -10.21 -29.63 -5.08
CA GLU A 182 -11.59 -29.34 -5.43
C GLU A 182 -12.11 -28.07 -4.75
N MET A 183 -11.75 -27.87 -3.49
CA MET A 183 -12.20 -26.73 -2.69
C MET A 183 -11.14 -26.29 -1.69
N VAL A 184 -11.29 -25.07 -1.17
CA VAL A 184 -10.48 -24.49 -0.10
C VAL A 184 -11.38 -24.14 1.08
N MET A 185 -11.03 -24.62 2.26
CA MET A 185 -11.76 -24.37 3.50
C MET A 185 -11.25 -23.14 4.24
N PRO A 186 -12.09 -22.46 5.03
CA PRO A 186 -11.60 -21.48 6.01
C PRO A 186 -10.56 -22.12 6.94
N GLY A 187 -9.41 -21.45 7.11
CA GLY A 187 -8.25 -21.93 7.86
C GLY A 187 -7.15 -22.56 7.00
N ASP A 188 -7.41 -22.79 5.71
CA ASP A 188 -6.41 -23.38 4.81
C ASP A 188 -5.37 -22.37 4.35
N ASN A 189 -4.15 -22.88 4.14
CA ASN A 189 -3.12 -22.25 3.32
C ASN A 189 -3.12 -22.90 1.93
N ILE A 190 -3.20 -22.07 0.88
CA ILE A 190 -3.30 -22.57 -0.48
C ILE A 190 -2.41 -21.78 -1.43
N GLN A 191 -1.79 -22.53 -2.36
CA GLN A 191 -1.20 -21.94 -3.56
C GLN A 191 -2.24 -21.90 -4.67
N MET A 192 -2.42 -20.76 -5.30
CA MET A 192 -3.38 -20.59 -6.39
C MET A 192 -2.84 -19.67 -7.47
N GLU A 193 -3.39 -19.82 -8.67
CA GLU A 193 -3.15 -18.91 -9.78
C GLU A 193 -4.29 -17.91 -9.86
N ILE A 194 -3.95 -16.63 -9.91
CA ILE A 194 -4.92 -15.52 -9.92
C ILE A 194 -4.79 -14.77 -11.23
N THR A 195 -5.94 -14.49 -11.85
CA THR A 195 -6.04 -13.65 -13.05
C THR A 195 -6.91 -12.44 -12.72
N LEU A 196 -6.32 -11.25 -12.76
CA LEU A 196 -7.00 -9.97 -12.50
C LEU A 196 -7.70 -9.44 -13.76
N ILE A 197 -8.74 -8.64 -13.58
CA ILE A 197 -9.45 -7.96 -14.69
C ILE A 197 -8.72 -6.70 -15.18
N ALA A 198 -7.75 -6.19 -14.42
CA ALA A 198 -6.94 -5.03 -14.77
C ALA A 198 -5.49 -5.24 -14.32
N PRO A 199 -4.49 -4.70 -15.04
CA PRO A 199 -3.10 -4.85 -14.68
C PRO A 199 -2.75 -4.03 -13.43
N ILE A 200 -1.98 -4.62 -12.53
CA ILE A 200 -1.50 -3.99 -11.31
C ILE A 200 0.03 -4.00 -11.31
N ALA A 201 0.64 -2.88 -10.92
CA ALA A 201 2.08 -2.83 -10.68
C ALA A 201 2.44 -3.79 -9.55
N MET A 202 3.08 -4.92 -9.87
CA MET A 202 3.40 -5.94 -8.89
C MET A 202 4.80 -6.53 -9.09
N GLU A 203 5.26 -7.16 -8.02
CA GLU A 203 6.52 -7.88 -7.97
C GLU A 203 6.37 -9.08 -7.02
N LYS A 204 7.28 -10.03 -7.13
CA LYS A 204 7.35 -11.16 -6.21
C LYS A 204 7.52 -10.67 -4.77
N GLY A 205 6.76 -11.23 -3.84
CA GLY A 205 6.74 -10.83 -2.44
C GLY A 205 5.69 -9.75 -2.10
N LEU A 206 5.00 -9.17 -3.10
CA LEU A 206 3.92 -8.21 -2.84
C LEU A 206 2.78 -8.88 -2.07
N ARG A 207 2.39 -8.28 -0.95
CA ARG A 207 1.26 -8.75 -0.14
C ARG A 207 -0.05 -8.18 -0.64
N PHE A 208 -1.11 -8.96 -0.47
CA PHE A 208 -2.47 -8.55 -0.79
C PHE A 208 -3.48 -9.11 0.21
N ALA A 209 -4.63 -8.46 0.31
CA ALA A 209 -5.79 -8.99 1.02
C ALA A 209 -6.85 -9.48 0.04
N ILE A 210 -7.59 -10.51 0.44
CA ILE A 210 -8.77 -11.01 -0.30
C ILE A 210 -10.01 -10.53 0.44
N ARG A 211 -10.94 -9.88 -0.27
CA ARG A 211 -12.14 -9.32 0.33
C ARG A 211 -13.41 -9.68 -0.41
N GLU A 212 -14.46 -9.85 0.36
CA GLU A 212 -15.85 -10.06 -0.12
C GLU A 212 -16.78 -9.09 0.61
N GLY A 213 -17.58 -8.34 -0.14
CA GLY A 213 -18.60 -7.47 0.46
C GLY A 213 -18.10 -6.58 1.58
N GLY A 214 -16.86 -6.06 1.48
CA GLY A 214 -16.24 -5.22 2.50
C GLY A 214 -15.52 -5.97 3.64
N ARG A 215 -15.58 -7.31 3.71
CA ARG A 215 -14.89 -8.13 4.70
C ARG A 215 -13.58 -8.69 4.14
N THR A 216 -12.52 -8.66 4.92
CA THR A 216 -11.30 -9.41 4.61
C THR A 216 -11.54 -10.89 4.93
N VAL A 217 -11.40 -11.73 3.92
CA VAL A 217 -11.62 -13.18 4.02
C VAL A 217 -10.34 -13.98 3.83
N GLY A 218 -9.24 -13.31 3.52
CA GLY A 218 -7.93 -13.94 3.39
C GLY A 218 -6.85 -12.91 3.15
N ALA A 219 -5.61 -13.37 3.22
CA ALA A 219 -4.43 -12.59 2.87
C ALA A 219 -3.42 -13.48 2.16
N GLY A 220 -2.64 -12.92 1.28
CA GLY A 220 -1.66 -13.68 0.51
C GLY A 220 -0.44 -12.86 0.11
N THR A 221 0.49 -13.55 -0.50
CA THR A 221 1.72 -12.98 -1.04
C THR A 221 1.94 -13.51 -2.46
N VAL A 222 2.31 -12.64 -3.38
CA VAL A 222 2.69 -13.01 -4.75
C VAL A 222 3.96 -13.87 -4.69
N SER A 223 3.83 -15.13 -5.10
CA SER A 223 4.96 -16.08 -5.12
C SER A 223 5.71 -16.06 -6.45
N ASP A 224 5.01 -15.81 -7.55
CA ASP A 224 5.59 -15.75 -8.89
C ASP A 224 4.71 -14.94 -9.85
N ILE A 225 5.31 -14.31 -10.85
CA ILE A 225 4.62 -13.58 -11.91
C ILE A 225 4.50 -14.51 -13.12
N VAL A 226 3.32 -14.55 -13.73
CA VAL A 226 3.05 -15.40 -14.91
C VAL A 226 2.92 -14.57 -16.17
N GLU A 227 2.20 -13.43 -16.10
CA GLU A 227 1.96 -12.51 -17.24
C GLU A 227 1.66 -11.10 -16.74
#